data_7f0ba78088e47b8ea4650f8e0e404089
#
_entry.id   7f0ba78088e47b8ea4650f8e0e404089
#
_cell.length_a   1.000
_cell.length_b   1.000
_cell.length_c   1.000
_cell.angle_alpha   90.00
_cell.angle_beta   90.00
_cell.angle_gamma   90.00
#
_symmetry.space_group_name_H-M   'P 1'
#
loop_
_entity.id
_entity.type
_entity.pdbx_description
1 polymer ?
#
loop_
_entity_poly.entity_id
_entity_poly.type
_entity_poly.pdbx_seq_one_letter_code
_entity_poly.pdbx_strand_id
1 'polypeptide(L)'
;SAYDRGGGGGAGGFRELKSPSTPYTASPLDGYSTPGNRITVTATGFPIAVGGGGAADNSPPYTVGANGSVSTFSTISSAGGGGGGRGCVGSNGGSGGASGSTGTGCTARAGGSGNTPPTTPPQGNNAGTTRDHPAYAQGGGGGATAVGGNATAGVGGPGGAGATTSINGSATTLAGGGGGGTDGDSANKGTGGPGGGGCGASGPYPGSSVAA
;
A
#
# COMPACT_ATOMS: atom_id res chain seq x y z
N SER A 1 -8.58 20.59 10.91
CA SER A 1 -9.59 19.83 11.64
C SER A 1 -9.02 18.49 12.07
N ALA A 2 -8.97 18.27 13.37
CA ALA A 2 -8.21 17.27 14.11
C ALA A 2 -8.76 15.83 14.02
N TYR A 3 -8.97 15.27 12.86
CA TYR A 3 -9.53 13.92 12.72
C TYR A 3 -8.78 13.08 11.69
N ASP A 4 -7.46 13.17 11.63
CA ASP A 4 -6.66 12.43 10.65
C ASP A 4 -6.38 11.00 11.10
N ARG A 5 -7.39 10.14 10.97
CA ARG A 5 -7.31 8.70 11.26
C ARG A 5 -7.33 7.91 9.95
N GLY A 6 -6.39 8.22 9.06
CA GLY A 6 -6.30 7.54 7.77
C GLY A 6 -5.58 6.20 7.88
N GLY A 7 -6.14 5.19 7.24
CA GLY A 7 -5.44 3.93 6.98
C GLY A 7 -4.26 4.14 6.04
N GLY A 8 -3.23 3.31 6.13
CA GLY A 8 -2.09 3.34 5.22
C GLY A 8 -2.51 3.01 3.79
N GLY A 9 -2.06 3.79 2.81
CA GLY A 9 -2.28 3.50 1.39
C GLY A 9 -1.49 2.27 0.94
N GLY A 10 -2.06 1.48 0.04
CA GLY A 10 -1.38 0.35 -0.60
C GLY A 10 -0.34 0.83 -1.61
N ALA A 11 0.69 0.03 -1.82
CA ALA A 11 1.65 0.25 -2.91
C ALA A 11 1.03 -0.05 -4.28
N GLY A 12 1.57 0.56 -5.33
CA GLY A 12 1.28 0.14 -6.70
C GLY A 12 1.70 -1.31 -6.94
N GLY A 13 1.05 -1.97 -7.89
CA GLY A 13 1.37 -3.34 -8.26
C GLY A 13 2.81 -3.45 -8.78
N PHE A 14 3.55 -4.41 -8.26
CA PHE A 14 4.91 -4.71 -8.69
C PHE A 14 4.92 -5.89 -9.66
N ARG A 15 5.53 -5.73 -10.82
CA ARG A 15 5.69 -6.78 -11.83
C ARG A 15 7.15 -6.80 -12.31
N GLU A 16 7.75 -7.96 -12.29
CA GLU A 16 9.12 -8.17 -12.78
C GLU A 16 9.21 -9.41 -13.65
N LEU A 17 9.97 -9.31 -14.73
CA LEU A 17 10.36 -10.43 -15.58
C LEU A 17 11.86 -10.38 -15.81
N LYS A 18 12.55 -11.38 -15.32
CA LYS A 18 13.99 -11.52 -15.54
C LYS A 18 14.28 -12.71 -16.44
N SER A 19 14.87 -12.46 -17.60
CA SER A 19 15.39 -13.56 -18.42
C SER A 19 16.51 -14.32 -17.68
N PRO A 20 16.57 -15.66 -17.76
CA PRO A 20 17.65 -16.43 -17.17
C PRO A 20 19.04 -16.02 -17.63
N SER A 21 19.16 -15.46 -18.83
CA SER A 21 20.44 -14.96 -19.38
C SER A 21 20.87 -13.59 -18.85
N THR A 22 20.02 -12.91 -18.06
CA THR A 22 20.34 -11.60 -17.50
C THR A 22 21.04 -11.75 -16.15
N PRO A 23 22.17 -11.05 -15.89
CA PRO A 23 23.00 -11.33 -14.71
C PRO A 23 22.54 -10.71 -13.39
N TYR A 24 21.47 -9.91 -13.36
CA TYR A 24 21.01 -9.29 -12.11
C TYR A 24 20.20 -10.26 -11.23
N THR A 25 20.06 -9.94 -9.94
CA THR A 25 19.23 -10.70 -9.00
C THR A 25 17.79 -10.17 -9.03
N ALA A 26 16.85 -11.00 -9.46
CA ALA A 26 15.43 -10.68 -9.48
C ALA A 26 14.81 -10.73 -8.07
N SER A 27 13.67 -10.06 -7.93
CA SER A 27 12.82 -10.21 -6.74
C SER A 27 12.17 -11.59 -6.70
N PRO A 28 11.61 -11.98 -5.53
CA PRO A 28 10.80 -13.21 -5.41
C PRO A 28 9.54 -13.24 -6.30
N LEU A 29 9.17 -12.09 -6.87
CA LEU A 29 8.00 -11.94 -7.74
C LEU A 29 8.35 -12.01 -9.24
N ASP A 30 9.49 -12.60 -9.59
CA ASP A 30 9.86 -12.82 -10.99
C ASP A 30 8.85 -13.74 -11.69
N GLY A 31 8.14 -13.18 -12.65
CA GLY A 31 7.10 -13.85 -13.41
C GLY A 31 7.58 -14.53 -14.68
N TYR A 32 8.88 -14.67 -14.90
CA TYR A 32 9.44 -15.17 -16.18
C TYR A 32 8.92 -16.56 -16.57
N SER A 33 8.75 -17.46 -15.62
CA SER A 33 8.25 -18.82 -15.87
C SER A 33 6.74 -18.89 -16.09
N THR A 34 6.00 -17.80 -15.82
CA THR A 34 4.54 -17.79 -15.99
C THR A 34 4.18 -17.53 -17.44
N PRO A 35 3.41 -18.43 -18.09
CA PRO A 35 2.95 -18.22 -19.45
C PRO A 35 2.18 -16.90 -19.62
N GLY A 36 2.41 -16.20 -20.73
CA GLY A 36 1.74 -14.93 -21.04
C GLY A 36 2.35 -13.69 -20.41
N ASN A 37 3.29 -13.82 -19.45
CA ASN A 37 3.95 -12.65 -18.86
C ASN A 37 5.09 -12.09 -19.72
N ARG A 38 5.65 -12.90 -20.63
CA ARG A 38 6.81 -12.51 -21.41
C ARG A 38 6.45 -11.60 -22.59
N ILE A 39 7.24 -10.56 -22.79
CA ILE A 39 7.21 -9.72 -23.97
C ILE A 39 8.52 -9.94 -24.72
N THR A 40 8.44 -10.31 -26.00
CA THR A 40 9.61 -10.32 -26.86
C THR A 40 9.90 -8.88 -27.29
N VAL A 41 11.02 -8.35 -26.81
CA VAL A 41 11.45 -6.99 -27.18
C VAL A 41 12.15 -7.07 -28.55
N THR A 42 11.63 -6.32 -29.51
CA THR A 42 12.16 -6.18 -30.88
C THR A 42 12.55 -4.72 -31.12
N ALA A 43 13.18 -4.44 -32.26
CA ALA A 43 13.56 -3.06 -32.63
C ALA A 43 12.34 -2.24 -33.12
N THR A 44 11.28 -2.20 -32.29
CA THR A 44 10.05 -1.43 -32.54
C THR A 44 9.71 -0.60 -31.31
N GLY A 45 8.80 0.39 -31.45
CA GLY A 45 8.32 1.17 -30.33
C GLY A 45 7.42 0.35 -29.40
N PHE A 46 7.66 0.41 -28.09
CA PHE A 46 6.81 -0.15 -27.06
C PHE A 46 6.13 0.99 -26.30
N PRO A 47 4.81 1.05 -26.23
CA PRO A 47 4.12 2.07 -25.44
C PRO A 47 4.37 1.85 -23.94
N ILE A 48 4.72 2.91 -23.24
CA ILE A 48 4.91 2.95 -21.80
C ILE A 48 4.02 4.05 -21.21
N ALA A 49 3.23 3.73 -20.21
CA ALA A 49 2.53 4.71 -19.41
C ALA A 49 2.85 4.51 -17.92
N VAL A 50 3.13 5.59 -17.23
CA VAL A 50 3.37 5.59 -15.78
C VAL A 50 2.16 6.18 -15.10
N GLY A 51 1.48 5.39 -14.28
CA GLY A 51 0.32 5.84 -13.50
C GLY A 51 0.71 6.81 -12.38
N GLY A 52 -0.11 7.81 -12.14
CA GLY A 52 0.04 8.70 -10.99
C GLY A 52 -0.34 8.03 -9.67
N GLY A 53 0.22 8.51 -8.57
CA GLY A 53 -0.22 8.15 -7.22
C GLY A 53 -1.65 8.60 -6.94
N GLY A 54 -2.37 7.90 -6.08
CA GLY A 54 -3.70 8.29 -5.64
C GLY A 54 -3.67 9.57 -4.79
N ALA A 55 -4.63 10.45 -5.00
CA ALA A 55 -4.77 11.66 -4.19
C ALA A 55 -5.30 11.33 -2.79
N ALA A 56 -4.77 12.02 -1.78
CA ALA A 56 -5.34 11.97 -0.44
C ALA A 56 -6.70 12.69 -0.41
N ASP A 57 -7.66 12.16 0.34
CA ASP A 57 -8.91 12.85 0.62
C ASP A 57 -8.74 13.80 1.80
N ASN A 58 -8.53 15.08 1.48
CA ASN A 58 -8.29 16.15 2.46
C ASN A 58 -9.53 17.03 2.70
N SER A 59 -10.68 16.70 2.12
CA SER A 59 -11.90 17.54 2.19
C SER A 59 -13.08 16.78 2.83
N PRO A 60 -13.91 17.47 3.64
CA PRO A 60 -15.16 16.85 4.11
C PRO A 60 -16.07 16.47 2.92
N PRO A 61 -16.76 15.32 2.97
CA PRO A 61 -16.98 14.43 4.14
C PRO A 61 -15.88 13.41 4.45
N TYR A 62 -14.66 13.59 4.00
CA TYR A 62 -13.50 12.72 4.23
C TYR A 62 -13.87 11.22 4.12
N THR A 63 -13.60 10.61 3.01
CA THR A 63 -14.02 9.24 2.73
C THR A 63 -12.83 8.29 2.60
N VAL A 64 -12.47 7.95 1.41
CA VAL A 64 -11.37 7.06 1.08
C VAL A 64 -10.46 7.80 0.11
N GLY A 65 -9.16 7.77 0.33
CA GLY A 65 -8.19 8.29 -0.64
C GLY A 65 -8.38 7.62 -2.00
N ALA A 66 -8.09 8.35 -3.06
CA ALA A 66 -8.17 7.78 -4.41
C ALA A 66 -7.15 6.65 -4.60
N ASN A 67 -7.50 5.68 -5.42
CA ASN A 67 -6.52 4.69 -5.89
C ASN A 67 -5.50 5.36 -6.82
N GLY A 68 -4.29 4.82 -6.83
CA GLY A 68 -3.33 5.14 -7.88
C GLY A 68 -3.81 4.67 -9.25
N SER A 69 -3.25 5.26 -10.29
CA SER A 69 -3.55 4.89 -11.68
C SER A 69 -2.71 3.68 -12.12
N VAL A 70 -3.17 2.99 -13.14
CA VAL A 70 -2.48 1.85 -13.76
C VAL A 70 -1.22 2.31 -14.48
N SER A 71 -0.12 1.56 -14.30
CA SER A 71 1.07 1.66 -15.15
C SER A 71 1.08 0.54 -16.19
N THR A 72 1.53 0.83 -17.40
CA THR A 72 1.58 -0.17 -18.47
C THR A 72 2.93 -0.18 -19.19
N PHE A 73 3.35 -1.35 -19.58
CA PHE A 73 4.42 -1.58 -20.56
C PHE A 73 3.89 -2.54 -21.62
N SER A 74 3.67 -2.05 -22.82
CA SER A 74 3.05 -2.83 -23.90
C SER A 74 1.71 -3.44 -23.43
N THR A 75 1.61 -4.76 -23.37
CA THR A 75 0.43 -5.51 -22.93
C THR A 75 0.41 -5.82 -21.43
N ILE A 76 1.50 -5.53 -20.70
CA ILE A 76 1.57 -5.76 -19.26
C ILE A 76 1.03 -4.54 -18.51
N SER A 77 0.13 -4.79 -17.56
CA SER A 77 -0.42 -3.76 -16.68
C SER A 77 -0.07 -4.06 -15.23
N SER A 78 0.29 -3.02 -14.50
CA SER A 78 0.43 -3.02 -13.04
C SER A 78 -0.62 -2.08 -12.45
N ALA A 79 -1.47 -2.59 -11.58
CA ALA A 79 -2.55 -1.80 -10.97
C ALA A 79 -1.99 -0.71 -10.05
N GLY A 80 -2.69 0.40 -9.93
CA GLY A 80 -2.41 1.38 -8.89
C GLY A 80 -2.64 0.82 -7.49
N GLY A 81 -2.01 1.40 -6.48
CA GLY A 81 -2.25 1.05 -5.08
C GLY A 81 -3.64 1.45 -4.60
N GLY A 82 -4.21 0.69 -3.70
CA GLY A 82 -5.48 1.02 -3.07
C GLY A 82 -5.38 2.22 -2.13
N GLY A 83 -6.34 3.15 -2.19
CA GLY A 83 -6.42 4.27 -1.28
C GLY A 83 -6.67 3.85 0.16
N GLY A 84 -5.99 4.48 1.11
CA GLY A 84 -6.29 4.33 2.53
C GLY A 84 -7.62 4.98 2.89
N GLY A 85 -8.43 4.30 3.67
CA GLY A 85 -9.75 4.79 4.10
C GLY A 85 -9.65 5.65 5.37
N ARG A 86 -10.62 6.52 5.55
CA ARG A 86 -10.92 7.15 6.83
C ARG A 86 -12.09 6.48 7.53
N GLY A 87 -12.97 5.85 6.80
CA GLY A 87 -14.11 5.07 7.29
C GLY A 87 -13.83 3.58 7.34
N CYS A 88 -14.87 2.78 7.17
CA CYS A 88 -14.86 1.35 7.37
C CYS A 88 -14.05 0.52 6.39
N VAL A 89 -13.74 1.02 5.21
CA VAL A 89 -13.19 0.20 4.12
C VAL A 89 -11.98 0.90 3.49
N GLY A 90 -10.88 0.17 3.34
CA GLY A 90 -9.77 0.55 2.46
C GLY A 90 -10.01 0.03 1.05
N SER A 91 -9.43 0.65 0.04
CA SER A 91 -9.63 0.29 -1.37
C SER A 91 -8.77 -0.88 -1.80
N ASN A 92 -9.30 -1.69 -2.70
CA ASN A 92 -8.52 -2.72 -3.39
C ASN A 92 -7.56 -2.08 -4.40
N GLY A 93 -6.45 -2.75 -4.68
CA GLY A 93 -5.49 -2.28 -5.68
C GLY A 93 -4.42 -3.31 -5.99
N GLY A 94 -3.34 -2.90 -6.62
CA GLY A 94 -2.14 -3.72 -6.78
C GLY A 94 -1.70 -4.26 -5.43
N SER A 95 -1.54 -3.37 -4.44
CA SER A 95 -1.63 -3.69 -3.01
C SER A 95 -2.81 -2.93 -2.40
N GLY A 96 -3.46 -3.51 -1.40
CA GLY A 96 -4.65 -2.92 -0.76
C GLY A 96 -4.32 -1.77 0.18
N GLY A 97 -5.21 -0.77 0.26
CA GLY A 97 -5.17 0.28 1.27
C GLY A 97 -5.88 -0.14 2.55
N ALA A 98 -5.39 0.27 3.71
CA ALA A 98 -6.01 -0.05 4.98
C ALA A 98 -7.28 0.79 5.24
N SER A 99 -8.20 0.27 6.03
CA SER A 99 -9.36 1.03 6.51
C SER A 99 -8.95 2.10 7.52
N GLY A 100 -9.74 3.14 7.64
CA GLY A 100 -9.64 4.10 8.72
C GLY A 100 -10.60 3.79 9.87
N SER A 101 -10.61 4.61 10.91
CA SER A 101 -11.50 4.51 12.05
C SER A 101 -12.38 5.75 12.16
N THR A 102 -13.69 5.60 12.16
CA THR A 102 -14.65 6.72 12.30
C THR A 102 -15.35 6.78 13.66
N GLY A 103 -14.98 5.96 14.59
CA GLY A 103 -15.51 6.03 15.96
C GLY A 103 -16.87 5.39 16.21
N THR A 104 -17.76 5.23 15.23
CA THR A 104 -19.07 4.58 15.41
C THR A 104 -19.56 3.92 14.11
N GLY A 105 -20.10 2.72 14.21
CA GLY A 105 -20.93 2.11 13.18
C GLY A 105 -20.29 1.13 12.21
N CYS A 106 -18.98 0.88 12.26
CA CYS A 106 -18.36 -0.09 11.39
C CYS A 106 -18.04 -1.40 12.10
N THR A 107 -18.69 -2.48 11.73
CA THR A 107 -18.49 -3.82 12.32
C THR A 107 -17.36 -4.62 11.66
N ALA A 108 -16.88 -4.21 10.49
CA ALA A 108 -15.79 -4.86 9.77
C ALA A 108 -14.74 -3.84 9.36
N ARG A 109 -13.51 -4.08 9.76
CA ARG A 109 -12.39 -3.17 9.56
C ARG A 109 -11.24 -3.83 8.79
N ALA A 110 -11.61 -4.64 7.84
CA ALA A 110 -10.67 -5.22 6.90
C ALA A 110 -10.11 -4.13 5.99
N GLY A 111 -8.83 -4.18 5.75
CA GLY A 111 -8.20 -3.41 4.69
C GLY A 111 -8.63 -3.94 3.32
N GLY A 112 -8.33 -3.17 2.27
CA GLY A 112 -8.54 -3.56 0.90
C GLY A 112 -7.68 -4.76 0.50
N SER A 113 -8.14 -5.50 -0.49
CA SER A 113 -7.41 -6.62 -1.07
C SER A 113 -6.31 -6.14 -2.00
N GLY A 114 -5.17 -6.80 -1.94
CA GLY A 114 -4.11 -6.68 -2.94
C GLY A 114 -4.35 -7.61 -4.12
N ASN A 115 -3.41 -7.59 -5.05
CA ASN A 115 -3.47 -8.39 -6.29
C ASN A 115 -4.81 -8.25 -7.04
N THR A 116 -5.29 -7.01 -7.15
CA THR A 116 -6.55 -6.69 -7.82
C THR A 116 -6.29 -5.71 -8.96
N PRO A 117 -6.56 -6.11 -10.24
CA PRO A 117 -6.96 -7.44 -10.68
C PRO A 117 -5.89 -8.51 -10.41
N PRO A 118 -6.27 -9.80 -10.31
CA PRO A 118 -5.33 -10.87 -9.98
C PRO A 118 -4.30 -11.09 -11.09
N THR A 119 -3.06 -11.32 -10.67
CA THR A 119 -1.94 -11.68 -11.55
C THR A 119 -1.14 -12.84 -10.96
N THR A 120 -0.33 -13.50 -11.77
CA THR A 120 0.63 -14.52 -11.35
C THR A 120 2.01 -14.19 -11.90
N PRO A 121 3.05 -14.00 -11.04
CA PRO A 121 2.94 -13.89 -9.58
C PRO A 121 2.01 -12.76 -9.12
N PRO A 122 1.56 -12.77 -7.84
CA PRO A 122 0.78 -11.67 -7.29
C PRO A 122 1.52 -10.34 -7.42
N GLN A 123 0.81 -9.27 -7.81
CA GLN A 123 1.41 -7.94 -7.94
C GLN A 123 1.46 -7.14 -6.64
N GLY A 124 0.90 -7.69 -5.54
CA GLY A 124 0.91 -7.08 -4.21
C GLY A 124 -0.01 -7.81 -3.24
N ASN A 125 -0.09 -7.31 -2.02
CA ASN A 125 -0.75 -7.97 -0.90
C ASN A 125 -1.83 -7.11 -0.27
N ASN A 126 -2.64 -7.74 0.60
CA ASN A 126 -3.72 -7.10 1.33
C ASN A 126 -3.16 -6.08 2.35
N ALA A 127 -3.99 -5.11 2.70
CA ALA A 127 -3.71 -4.24 3.83
C ALA A 127 -4.00 -4.93 5.18
N GLY A 128 -3.44 -4.37 6.25
CA GLY A 128 -3.71 -4.75 7.63
C GLY A 128 -5.09 -4.28 8.11
N THR A 129 -5.52 -4.85 9.22
CA THR A 129 -6.78 -4.51 9.89
C THR A 129 -6.63 -3.29 10.79
N THR A 130 -7.68 -2.50 10.90
CA THR A 130 -7.78 -1.35 11.78
C THR A 130 -8.40 -1.76 13.11
N ARG A 131 -8.02 -1.09 14.18
CA ARG A 131 -8.54 -1.28 15.53
C ARG A 131 -9.35 -0.08 15.98
N ASP A 132 -10.48 -0.37 16.65
CA ASP A 132 -11.40 0.60 17.20
C ASP A 132 -11.21 0.91 18.68
N HIS A 133 -12.22 1.69 19.14
CA HIS A 133 -12.36 2.04 20.57
C HIS A 133 -11.95 0.88 21.52
N PRO A 134 -11.28 1.17 22.64
CA PRO A 134 -10.97 2.51 23.16
C PRO A 134 -9.66 3.12 22.63
N ALA A 135 -8.84 2.39 21.91
CA ALA A 135 -7.53 2.85 21.44
C ALA A 135 -7.46 2.75 19.91
N TYR A 136 -7.92 3.81 19.27
CA TYR A 136 -8.00 3.88 17.82
C TYR A 136 -6.63 3.86 17.16
N ALA A 137 -6.40 2.90 16.27
CA ALA A 137 -5.23 2.81 15.45
C ALA A 137 -5.57 2.14 14.11
N GLN A 138 -4.92 2.56 13.04
CA GLN A 138 -5.22 2.14 11.68
C GLN A 138 -4.20 1.14 11.18
N GLY A 139 -4.64 0.21 10.34
CA GLY A 139 -3.78 -0.78 9.70
C GLY A 139 -2.82 -0.15 8.71
N GLY A 140 -1.71 -0.82 8.44
CA GLY A 140 -0.80 -0.47 7.35
C GLY A 140 -1.30 -0.95 6.00
N GLY A 141 -0.97 -0.24 4.92
CA GLY A 141 -1.24 -0.65 3.54
C GLY A 141 -0.39 -1.86 3.15
N GLY A 142 -0.88 -2.65 2.19
CA GLY A 142 -0.13 -3.78 1.64
C GLY A 142 1.09 -3.33 0.84
N GLY A 143 2.13 -4.14 0.84
CA GLY A 143 3.32 -4.00 0.01
C GLY A 143 3.40 -5.08 -1.06
N ALA A 144 4.45 -5.04 -1.89
CA ALA A 144 4.60 -6.01 -2.97
C ALA A 144 4.81 -7.44 -2.46
N THR A 145 5.56 -7.65 -1.39
CA THR A 145 5.91 -8.99 -0.88
C THR A 145 5.27 -9.34 0.46
N ALA A 146 4.70 -8.36 1.16
CA ALA A 146 4.09 -8.59 2.47
C ALA A 146 2.77 -7.86 2.64
N VAL A 147 1.88 -8.46 3.43
CA VAL A 147 0.65 -7.83 3.89
C VAL A 147 0.97 -6.63 4.78
N GLY A 148 0.09 -5.64 4.81
CA GLY A 148 0.17 -4.57 5.78
C GLY A 148 -0.03 -5.08 7.20
N GLY A 149 0.67 -4.49 8.17
CA GLY A 149 0.53 -4.87 9.58
C GLY A 149 -0.82 -4.46 10.16
N ASN A 150 -1.33 -5.29 11.04
CA ASN A 150 -2.53 -4.97 11.81
C ASN A 150 -2.21 -3.91 12.86
N ALA A 151 -3.19 -3.03 13.11
CA ALA A 151 -3.11 -2.13 14.24
C ALA A 151 -3.26 -2.89 15.56
N THR A 152 -2.59 -2.42 16.58
CA THR A 152 -2.76 -2.85 17.97
C THR A 152 -3.32 -1.72 18.82
N ALA A 153 -3.47 -1.91 20.13
CA ALA A 153 -4.05 -0.90 21.02
C ALA A 153 -3.24 0.41 20.99
N GLY A 154 -3.72 1.43 20.30
CA GLY A 154 -3.09 2.75 20.19
C GLY A 154 -1.85 2.79 19.29
N VAL A 155 -1.48 1.70 18.60
CA VAL A 155 -0.31 1.63 17.72
C VAL A 155 -0.75 1.34 16.30
N GLY A 156 -0.41 2.22 15.37
CA GLY A 156 -0.67 2.05 13.94
C GLY A 156 0.10 0.85 13.35
N GLY A 157 -0.55 0.12 12.46
CA GLY A 157 0.06 -1.03 11.78
C GLY A 157 1.17 -0.57 10.81
N PRO A 158 2.30 -1.28 10.74
CA PRO A 158 3.34 -0.97 9.77
C PRO A 158 2.87 -1.29 8.33
N GLY A 159 3.41 -0.57 7.36
CA GLY A 159 3.21 -0.89 5.94
C GLY A 159 3.89 -2.21 5.55
N GLY A 160 3.31 -2.91 4.60
CA GLY A 160 3.85 -4.15 4.05
C GLY A 160 5.15 -3.90 3.26
N ALA A 161 6.06 -4.87 3.30
CA ALA A 161 7.34 -4.77 2.61
C ALA A 161 7.20 -4.79 1.09
N GLY A 162 8.05 -4.04 0.42
CA GLY A 162 8.23 -4.05 -1.03
C GLY A 162 9.09 -5.20 -1.52
N ALA A 163 9.31 -5.26 -2.82
CA ALA A 163 10.14 -6.24 -3.50
C ALA A 163 11.53 -5.67 -3.78
N THR A 164 12.57 -6.45 -3.48
CA THR A 164 13.95 -6.07 -3.74
C THR A 164 14.44 -6.69 -5.05
N THR A 165 14.97 -5.90 -5.94
CA THR A 165 15.56 -6.30 -7.22
C THR A 165 16.89 -5.56 -7.44
N SER A 166 17.78 -6.13 -8.25
CA SER A 166 19.03 -5.49 -8.66
C SER A 166 19.03 -5.04 -10.11
N ILE A 167 17.87 -4.85 -10.72
CA ILE A 167 17.71 -4.52 -12.14
C ILE A 167 18.49 -3.25 -12.55
N ASN A 168 18.70 -2.33 -11.65
CA ASN A 168 19.47 -1.08 -11.86
C ASN A 168 20.95 -1.19 -11.46
N GLY A 169 21.48 -2.40 -11.24
CA GLY A 169 22.87 -2.66 -10.85
C GLY A 169 23.13 -2.68 -9.35
N SER A 170 22.15 -2.28 -8.52
CA SER A 170 22.23 -2.33 -7.06
C SER A 170 20.92 -2.81 -6.45
N ALA A 171 20.98 -3.47 -5.29
CA ALA A 171 19.81 -3.95 -4.60
C ALA A 171 18.91 -2.77 -4.18
N THR A 172 17.74 -2.65 -4.81
CA THR A 172 16.76 -1.59 -4.57
C THR A 172 15.42 -2.21 -4.19
N THR A 173 14.85 -1.78 -3.08
CA THR A 173 13.51 -2.21 -2.66
C THR A 173 12.47 -1.20 -3.15
N LEU A 174 11.38 -1.68 -3.75
CA LEU A 174 10.33 -0.88 -4.38
C LEU A 174 8.94 -1.37 -3.93
N ALA A 175 7.96 -0.52 -4.02
CA ALA A 175 6.55 -0.84 -3.74
C ALA A 175 6.27 -1.28 -2.29
N GLY A 176 6.81 -0.54 -1.30
CA GLY A 176 6.41 -0.65 0.10
C GLY A 176 5.10 0.06 0.42
N GLY A 177 4.27 -0.53 1.28
CA GLY A 177 3.00 0.04 1.72
C GLY A 177 3.15 1.16 2.76
N GLY A 178 2.17 2.05 2.86
CA GLY A 178 2.14 3.11 3.87
C GLY A 178 1.80 2.59 5.27
N GLY A 179 2.36 3.21 6.31
CA GLY A 179 1.99 2.93 7.70
C GLY A 179 0.61 3.49 8.07
N GLY A 180 -0.05 2.85 9.03
CA GLY A 180 -1.32 3.29 9.58
C GLY A 180 -1.17 4.42 10.59
N GLY A 181 -2.15 5.30 10.66
CA GLY A 181 -2.20 6.38 11.64
C GLY A 181 -2.57 5.91 13.05
N THR A 182 -2.52 6.82 14.01
CA THR A 182 -2.96 6.61 15.40
C THR A 182 -3.48 7.90 16.02
N ASP A 183 -4.36 7.78 17.02
CA ASP A 183 -4.82 8.91 17.83
C ASP A 183 -3.86 9.31 18.95
N GLY A 184 -2.86 8.52 19.15
CA GLY A 184 -1.93 8.70 20.27
C GLY A 184 -0.69 9.49 19.92
N ASP A 185 0.33 9.27 20.70
CA ASP A 185 1.67 9.83 20.54
C ASP A 185 2.24 9.51 19.14
N SER A 186 3.01 10.43 18.61
CA SER A 186 3.73 10.27 17.35
C SER A 186 4.68 9.06 17.32
N ALA A 187 5.10 8.58 18.47
CA ALA A 187 5.89 7.36 18.61
C ALA A 187 5.11 6.09 18.22
N ASN A 188 3.78 6.13 18.29
CA ASN A 188 2.91 4.98 18.06
C ASN A 188 2.34 4.89 16.64
N LYS A 189 2.73 5.79 15.73
CA LYS A 189 2.33 5.70 14.32
C LYS A 189 2.98 4.50 13.63
N GLY A 190 2.28 3.87 12.71
CA GLY A 190 2.81 2.82 11.87
C GLY A 190 3.96 3.32 11.00
N THR A 191 5.05 2.57 10.96
CA THR A 191 6.17 2.83 10.05
C THR A 191 5.77 2.48 8.62
N GLY A 192 6.31 3.20 7.65
CA GLY A 192 6.18 2.81 6.24
C GLY A 192 6.94 1.50 5.97
N GLY A 193 6.42 0.70 5.05
CA GLY A 193 7.09 -0.50 4.58
C GLY A 193 8.36 -0.17 3.79
N PRO A 194 9.44 -0.99 3.87
CA PRO A 194 10.61 -0.80 3.03
C PRO A 194 10.22 -0.81 1.55
N GLY A 195 10.83 0.11 0.79
CA GLY A 195 10.50 0.29 -0.63
C GLY A 195 9.66 1.54 -0.92
N GLY A 196 9.78 2.59 -0.09
CA GLY A 196 9.16 3.90 -0.31
C GLY A 196 7.82 4.13 0.40
N GLY A 197 7.43 3.25 1.32
CA GLY A 197 6.25 3.47 2.13
C GLY A 197 6.40 4.67 3.09
N GLY A 198 5.44 5.58 3.10
CA GLY A 198 5.39 6.68 4.07
C GLY A 198 4.93 6.23 5.45
N CYS A 199 5.37 6.87 6.51
CA CYS A 199 4.86 6.62 7.86
C CYS A 199 3.42 7.12 8.01
N GLY A 200 2.68 6.51 8.93
CA GLY A 200 1.36 6.97 9.33
C GLY A 200 1.36 8.35 9.97
N ALA A 201 0.20 8.99 10.03
CA ALA A 201 0.02 10.22 10.77
C ALA A 201 -0.35 9.95 12.24
N SER A 202 -0.01 10.88 13.11
CA SER A 202 -0.50 10.93 14.49
C SER A 202 -1.19 12.26 14.74
N GLY A 203 -2.30 12.27 15.46
CA GLY A 203 -2.99 13.50 15.79
C GLY A 203 -3.52 13.45 17.22
N PRO A 204 -3.54 14.59 17.94
CA PRO A 204 -4.17 14.65 19.26
C PRO A 204 -5.67 14.43 19.10
N TYR A 205 -6.24 13.60 19.95
CA TYR A 205 -7.67 13.47 20.12
C TYR A 205 -8.21 14.81 20.67
N PRO A 206 -9.30 15.40 20.11
CA PRO A 206 -9.94 16.55 20.73
C PRO A 206 -10.55 16.09 22.07
N GLY A 207 -9.91 16.41 23.16
CA GLY A 207 -10.29 16.00 24.52
C GLY A 207 -9.15 15.39 25.33
N SER A 208 -8.06 14.96 24.73
CA SER A 208 -6.82 14.73 25.46
C SER A 208 -6.04 16.04 25.53
N SER A 209 -6.20 16.79 26.62
CA SER A 209 -5.23 17.80 26.98
C SER A 209 -3.87 17.11 27.10
N VAL A 210 -2.94 17.41 26.19
CA VAL A 210 -1.54 17.12 26.44
C VAL A 210 -1.20 17.94 27.68
N ALA A 211 -1.02 17.28 28.83
CA ALA A 211 -0.46 17.94 29.99
C ALA A 211 0.90 18.51 29.60
N ALA A 212 1.06 19.81 29.80
CA ALA A 212 2.30 20.53 29.55
C ALA A 212 3.43 20.02 30.45
#